data_02c3a9f42dfe8ac874b0a3184badbbc4
#
_entry.id   02c3a9f42dfe8ac874b0a3184badbbc4
#
_cell.length_a   1.000
_cell.length_b   1.000
_cell.length_c   1.000
_cell.angle_alpha   90.00
_cell.angle_beta   90.00
_cell.angle_gamma   90.00
#
_symmetry.space_group_name_H-M   'P 1'
#
loop_
_entity.id
_entity.type
_entity.pdbx_description
1 polymer ?
#
loop_
_entity_poly.entity_id
_entity_poly.type
_entity_poly.pdbx_seq_one_letter_code
_entity_poly.pdbx_strand_id
1 'polypeptide(L)'
;MFIIYSKPNCTFCTQAKALLKSKGLEYLELMLDLGQARLPDTEYVFLRDLEKLLPGVKTVPQIFERLGGAFPASCHIGGFAELKTYLKKF
;
A
#
# COMPACT_ATOMS: atom_id res chain seq x y z
N MET A 1 11.63 -2.65 1.34
CA MET A 1 10.54 -1.96 2.05
C MET A 1 9.25 -2.03 1.26
N PHE A 2 8.16 -2.27 1.93
CA PHE A 2 6.86 -2.33 1.27
C PHE A 2 6.22 -0.94 1.23
N ILE A 3 5.40 -0.69 0.20
CA ILE A 3 4.61 0.51 0.07
C ILE A 3 3.15 0.07 -0.03
N ILE A 4 2.29 0.65 0.80
CA ILE A 4 0.88 0.31 0.81
C ILE A 4 0.05 1.56 0.57
N TYR A 5 -0.77 1.52 -0.49
CA TYR A 5 -1.76 2.56 -0.76
C TYR A 5 -3.07 2.15 -0.09
N SER A 6 -3.60 3.01 0.77
CA SER A 6 -4.77 2.71 1.58
C SER A 6 -5.78 3.85 1.54
N LYS A 7 -6.94 3.62 2.16
CA LYS A 7 -7.97 4.66 2.34
C LYS A 7 -8.53 4.55 3.77
N PRO A 8 -9.23 5.58 4.26
CA PRO A 8 -9.89 5.50 5.56
C PRO A 8 -10.93 4.38 5.61
N ASN A 9 -11.09 3.79 6.78
CA ASN A 9 -12.12 2.76 7.04
C ASN A 9 -12.00 1.55 6.12
N CYS A 10 -10.77 1.14 5.84
CA CYS A 10 -10.50 0.00 4.97
C CYS A 10 -9.99 -1.17 5.82
N THR A 11 -10.83 -2.17 5.99
CA THR A 11 -10.51 -3.35 6.81
C THR A 11 -9.31 -4.11 6.23
N PHE A 12 -9.29 -4.33 4.92
CA PHE A 12 -8.18 -5.06 4.29
C PHE A 12 -6.87 -4.27 4.34
N CYS A 13 -6.93 -2.95 4.30
CA CYS A 13 -5.75 -2.12 4.48
C CYS A 13 -5.17 -2.31 5.88
N THR A 14 -6.02 -2.31 6.89
CA THR A 14 -5.62 -2.53 8.28
C THR A 14 -5.02 -3.92 8.47
N GLN A 15 -5.63 -4.94 7.88
CA GLN A 15 -5.13 -6.31 7.96
C GLN A 15 -3.78 -6.46 7.27
N ALA A 16 -3.60 -5.82 6.11
CA ALA A 16 -2.32 -5.86 5.41
C ALA A 16 -1.20 -5.23 6.23
N LYS A 17 -1.47 -4.09 6.86
CA LYS A 17 -0.48 -3.45 7.73
C LYS A 17 -0.15 -4.32 8.93
N ALA A 18 -1.15 -4.91 9.56
CA ALA A 18 -0.94 -5.81 10.70
C ALA A 18 -0.09 -7.02 10.30
N LEU A 19 -0.33 -7.59 9.12
CA LEU A 19 0.43 -8.72 8.61
C LEU A 19 1.90 -8.36 8.42
N LEU A 20 2.18 -7.20 7.81
CA LEU A 20 3.56 -6.74 7.62
C LEU A 20 4.26 -6.53 8.97
N LYS A 21 3.58 -5.89 9.91
CA LYS A 21 4.13 -5.69 11.25
C LYS A 21 4.41 -7.01 11.96
N SER A 22 3.53 -7.98 11.85
CA SER A 22 3.69 -9.28 12.52
C SER A 22 4.93 -10.04 12.03
N LYS A 23 5.38 -9.75 10.82
CA LYS A 23 6.57 -10.37 10.24
C LYS A 23 7.81 -9.49 10.36
N GLY A 24 7.72 -8.37 11.07
CA GLY A 24 8.84 -7.46 11.26
C GLY A 24 9.27 -6.74 9.97
N LEU A 25 8.38 -6.59 9.01
CA LEU A 25 8.68 -5.96 7.73
C LEU A 25 8.28 -4.49 7.75
N GLU A 26 9.21 -3.65 7.29
CA GLU A 26 8.97 -2.21 7.21
C GLU A 26 8.07 -1.88 6.02
N TYR A 27 7.20 -0.89 6.21
CA TYR A 27 6.34 -0.40 5.14
C TYR A 27 6.11 1.10 5.27
N LEU A 28 5.82 1.72 4.14
CA LEU A 28 5.35 3.10 4.06
C LEU A 28 3.89 3.07 3.65
N GLU A 29 3.03 3.72 4.44
CA GLU A 29 1.62 3.86 4.10
C GLU A 29 1.39 5.18 3.41
N LEU A 30 0.75 5.14 2.24
CA LEU A 30 0.33 6.32 1.50
C LEU A 30 -1.20 6.34 1.47
N MET A 31 -1.80 7.28 2.21
CA MET A 31 -3.25 7.39 2.32
C MET A 31 -3.80 8.15 1.12
N LEU A 32 -4.85 7.61 0.49
CA LEU A 32 -5.52 8.32 -0.58
C LEU A 32 -6.27 9.52 -0.02
N ASP A 33 -6.05 10.68 -0.64
CA ASP A 33 -6.80 11.89 -0.33
C ASP A 33 -8.12 11.85 -1.11
N LEU A 34 -9.18 11.55 -0.40
CA LEU A 34 -10.53 11.44 -0.97
C LEU A 34 -11.43 12.57 -0.46
N GLY A 35 -10.83 13.68 0.00
CA GLY A 35 -11.57 14.82 0.52
C GLY A 35 -11.82 14.79 2.03
N GLN A 36 -11.35 13.75 2.71
CA GLN A 36 -11.47 13.65 4.17
C GLN A 36 -10.49 14.60 4.87
N ALA A 37 -10.72 14.81 6.17
CA ALA A 37 -9.79 15.57 7.00
C ALA A 37 -8.44 14.83 7.05
N ARG A 38 -7.34 15.59 6.93
CA ARG A 38 -6.00 15.02 7.01
C ARG A 38 -5.57 14.86 8.45
N LEU A 39 -4.99 13.69 8.75
CA LEU A 39 -4.41 13.40 10.05
C LEU A 39 -2.94 13.79 10.08
N PRO A 40 -2.40 14.21 11.25
CA PRO A 40 -0.96 14.46 11.37
C PRO A 40 -0.18 13.16 11.19
N ASP A 41 1.09 13.29 10.83
CA ASP A 41 2.03 12.17 10.65
C ASP A 41 1.57 11.12 9.62
N THR A 42 0.70 11.52 8.70
CA THR A 42 0.18 10.65 7.64
C THR A 42 0.53 11.27 6.29
N GLU A 43 1.12 10.48 5.41
CA GLU A 43 1.37 10.92 4.05
C GLU A 43 0.16 10.67 3.16
N TYR A 44 -0.20 11.66 2.35
CA TYR A 44 -1.35 11.60 1.47
C TYR A 44 -0.92 11.67 0.02
N VAL A 45 -1.63 10.94 -0.82
CA VAL A 45 -1.46 10.96 -2.27
C VAL A 45 -2.83 11.06 -2.92
N PHE A 46 -2.86 11.55 -4.16
CA PHE A 46 -4.11 11.60 -4.90
C PHE A 46 -4.36 10.30 -5.64
N LEU A 47 -5.64 9.97 -5.81
CA LEU A 47 -6.03 8.78 -6.56
C LEU A 47 -5.43 8.79 -7.98
N ARG A 48 -5.37 9.94 -8.61
CA ARG A 48 -4.79 10.07 -9.95
C ARG A 48 -3.33 9.64 -10.01
N ASP A 49 -2.59 9.83 -8.91
CA ASP A 49 -1.18 9.40 -8.86
C ASP A 49 -1.08 7.88 -8.80
N LEU A 50 -1.99 7.24 -8.07
CA LEU A 50 -2.06 5.77 -8.05
C LEU A 50 -2.50 5.23 -9.41
N GLU A 51 -3.43 5.90 -10.07
CA GLU A 51 -3.91 5.50 -11.40
C GLU A 51 -2.81 5.55 -12.45
N LYS A 52 -1.83 6.44 -12.30
CA LYS A 52 -0.67 6.48 -13.20
C LYS A 52 0.17 5.23 -13.08
N LEU A 53 0.26 4.66 -11.88
CA LEU A 53 1.01 3.42 -11.65
C LEU A 53 0.17 2.20 -12.01
N LEU A 54 -1.11 2.23 -11.76
CA LEU A 54 -2.03 1.13 -11.96
C LEU A 54 -3.27 1.62 -12.72
N PRO A 55 -3.20 1.76 -14.05
CA PRO A 55 -4.37 2.19 -14.82
C PRO A 55 -5.56 1.27 -14.56
N GLY A 56 -6.72 1.87 -14.33
CA GLY A 56 -7.94 1.12 -14.05
C GLY A 56 -8.07 0.60 -12.63
N VAL A 57 -7.21 1.03 -11.71
CA VAL A 57 -7.28 0.60 -10.31
C VAL A 57 -8.64 1.00 -9.70
N LYS A 58 -9.26 0.07 -8.99
CA LYS A 58 -10.59 0.27 -8.38
C LYS A 58 -10.63 -0.08 -6.90
N THR A 59 -9.60 -0.71 -6.38
CA THR A 59 -9.60 -1.22 -5.01
C THR A 59 -8.33 -0.88 -4.28
N VAL A 60 -8.41 -0.80 -2.96
CA VAL A 60 -7.29 -0.73 -2.05
C VAL A 60 -7.48 -1.80 -0.98
N PRO A 61 -6.42 -2.30 -0.34
CA PRO A 61 -5.04 -1.81 -0.47
C PRO A 61 -4.41 -2.19 -1.80
N GLN A 62 -3.45 -1.38 -2.25
CA GLN A 62 -2.54 -1.76 -3.34
C GLN A 62 -1.13 -1.73 -2.78
N ILE A 63 -0.44 -2.83 -2.89
CA ILE A 63 0.83 -3.06 -2.19
C ILE A 63 1.93 -3.31 -3.19
N PHE A 64 3.07 -2.67 -2.94
CA PHE A 64 4.27 -2.83 -3.75
C PHE A 64 5.42 -3.23 -2.84
N GLU A 65 6.35 -4.02 -3.35
CA GLU A 65 7.65 -4.15 -2.72
C GLU A 65 8.65 -3.28 -3.46
N ARG A 66 9.28 -2.36 -2.73
CA ARG A 66 10.30 -1.48 -3.29
C ARG A 66 11.62 -2.24 -3.34
N LEU A 67 12.08 -2.50 -4.56
CA LEU A 67 13.33 -3.20 -4.81
C LEU A 67 14.40 -2.18 -5.15
N GLY A 68 15.48 -2.19 -4.38
CA GLY A 68 16.55 -1.22 -4.55
C GLY A 68 16.18 0.15 -4.01
N GLY A 69 16.93 1.17 -4.35
CA GLY A 69 16.80 2.51 -3.80
C GLY A 69 15.91 3.46 -4.55
N ALA A 70 15.55 3.17 -5.80
CA ALA A 70 14.87 4.12 -6.67
C ALA A 70 13.45 3.66 -7.00
N PHE A 71 12.50 4.57 -6.84
CA PHE A 71 11.18 4.44 -7.38
C PHE A 71 11.23 4.93 -8.85
N PRO A 72 10.67 4.23 -9.84
CA PRO A 72 9.63 3.22 -9.73
C PRO A 72 10.10 1.75 -9.74
N ALA A 73 11.35 1.47 -9.39
CA ALA A 73 11.84 0.09 -9.34
C ALA A 73 11.18 -0.67 -8.21
N SER A 74 9.91 -1.00 -8.39
CA SER A 74 9.10 -1.69 -7.42
C SER A 74 8.30 -2.78 -8.09
N CYS A 75 7.95 -3.81 -7.31
CA CYS A 75 7.16 -4.93 -7.76
C CYS A 75 5.73 -4.78 -7.22
N HIS A 76 4.75 -4.71 -8.11
CA HIS A 76 3.36 -4.67 -7.71
C HIS A 76 2.93 -6.05 -7.23
N ILE A 77 2.47 -6.11 -5.99
CA ILE A 77 2.01 -7.36 -5.37
C ILE A 77 0.51 -7.54 -5.57
N GLY A 78 -0.27 -6.51 -5.32
CA GLY A 78 -1.72 -6.53 -5.39
C GLY A 78 -2.35 -6.10 -4.08
N GLY A 79 -3.46 -6.74 -3.72
CA GLY A 79 -4.18 -6.46 -2.49
C GLY A 79 -3.75 -7.35 -1.34
N PHE A 80 -4.61 -7.44 -0.32
CA PHE A 80 -4.30 -8.21 0.89
C PHE A 80 -4.14 -9.71 0.60
N ALA A 81 -5.02 -10.29 -0.23
CA ALA A 81 -4.93 -11.71 -0.57
C ALA A 81 -3.61 -12.04 -1.27
N GLU A 82 -3.21 -11.21 -2.23
CA GLU A 82 -1.95 -11.35 -2.94
C GLU A 82 -0.75 -11.17 -2.01
N LEU A 83 -0.85 -10.26 -1.04
CA LEU A 83 0.20 -10.06 -0.05
C LEU A 83 0.40 -11.32 0.80
N LYS A 84 -0.68 -11.95 1.25
CA LYS A 84 -0.59 -13.19 2.03
C LYS A 84 0.16 -14.27 1.26
N THR A 85 -0.15 -14.43 -0.02
CA THR A 85 0.52 -15.41 -0.87
C THR A 85 1.99 -15.04 -1.07
N TYR A 86 2.27 -13.77 -1.31
CA TYR A 86 3.63 -13.28 -1.51
C TYR A 86 4.52 -13.54 -0.29
N LEU A 87 3.98 -13.28 0.91
CA LEU A 87 4.75 -13.42 2.16
C LEU A 87 4.97 -14.87 2.58
N LYS A 88 4.29 -15.83 1.97
CA LYS A 88 4.56 -17.26 2.22
C LYS A 88 5.95 -17.67 1.75
N LYS A 89 6.62 -16.84 0.95
CA LYS A 89 7.98 -17.09 0.47
C LYS A 89 9.06 -16.70 1.49
N PHE A 90 8.67 -16.06 2.55
CA PHE A 90 9.60 -15.58 3.58
C PHE A 90 9.62 -16.50 4.79
#